data_1206beac4e3a13a8579dc5288c96b7c9
#
_entry.id   1206beac4e3a13a8579dc5288c96b7c9
#
_cell.length_a   1.000
_cell.length_b   1.000
_cell.length_c   1.000
_cell.angle_alpha   90.00
_cell.angle_beta   90.00
_cell.angle_gamma   90.00
#
_symmetry.space_group_name_H-M   'P 1'
#
loop_
_entity.id
_entity.type
_entity.pdbx_description
1 polymer ?
#
loop_
_entity_poly.entity_id
_entity_poly.type
_entity_poly.pdbx_seq_one_letter_code
_entity_poly.pdbx_strand_id
1 'polypeptide(L)'
;MKLAELKGDGLALALPMPLLLRGIPSNDNFYPSKKRLPRTELLQLLKSVYVDKSEHDLANMMEIIANRSMMNNGGTSMSRKNSSLAYKAGLELKKINGPRVAVFEVDGFDTHAAQGGVNGSHSDSLIEMDSIFKSLEKGLGSEIENTLVLTLTEFGRTIKQNGGRGTEHGYGSAIFMAGGLLKKSQVYTDWPGLKRKELFEGRDLNSTIDARSVYASAMSTVFDIDFKRIQKEVFWGDELQNLSDKLFKV
;
A
#
# COMPACT_ATOMS: atom_id res chain seq x y z
N MET A 1 15.84 -9.38 0.44
CA MET A 1 15.51 -9.16 1.87
C MET A 1 14.44 -10.15 2.23
N LYS A 2 14.75 -11.10 3.07
CA LYS A 2 13.69 -11.89 3.67
C LYS A 2 13.07 -11.00 4.74
N LEU A 3 11.91 -10.38 4.47
CA LEU A 3 11.03 -9.81 5.50
C LEU A 3 10.71 -10.87 6.60
N ALA A 4 11.17 -12.11 6.40
CA ALA A 4 11.03 -13.23 7.32
C ALA A 4 11.67 -13.03 8.71
N GLU A 5 12.52 -12.03 8.88
CA GLU A 5 13.05 -11.67 10.20
C GLU A 5 12.06 -10.77 10.98
N LEU A 6 11.06 -10.22 10.28
CA LEU A 6 10.02 -9.35 10.83
C LEU A 6 8.74 -10.18 11.04
N LYS A 7 8.69 -10.98 12.10
CA LYS A 7 7.51 -11.80 12.44
C LYS A 7 6.29 -10.90 12.73
N GLY A 8 5.24 -11.03 11.92
CA GLY A 8 3.97 -10.34 12.14
C GLY A 8 3.90 -8.88 11.67
N ASP A 9 4.88 -8.40 10.90
CA ASP A 9 5.02 -6.97 10.57
C ASP A 9 4.25 -6.53 9.31
N GLY A 10 3.60 -7.43 8.60
CA GLY A 10 2.86 -7.11 7.39
C GLY A 10 1.34 -7.16 7.58
N LEU A 11 0.63 -6.15 7.13
CA LEU A 11 -0.83 -6.07 7.11
C LEU A 11 -1.33 -5.82 5.68
N ALA A 12 -2.09 -6.76 5.14
CA ALA A 12 -2.83 -6.58 3.90
C ALA A 12 -4.27 -6.19 4.20
N LEU A 13 -4.76 -5.12 3.57
CA LEU A 13 -6.10 -4.58 3.79
C LEU A 13 -6.91 -4.72 2.51
N ALA A 14 -7.96 -5.56 2.55
CA ALA A 14 -8.90 -5.80 1.45
C ALA A 14 -8.26 -6.32 0.15
N LEU A 15 -7.06 -6.87 0.21
CA LEU A 15 -6.34 -7.46 -0.92
C LEU A 15 -6.18 -8.96 -0.77
N PRO A 16 -6.13 -9.74 -1.86
CA PRO A 16 -5.46 -11.04 -1.84
C PRO A 16 -4.02 -10.79 -1.39
N MET A 17 -3.47 -11.72 -0.60
CA MET A 17 -2.12 -11.55 -0.02
C MET A 17 -1.12 -11.05 -1.09
N PRO A 18 -0.62 -9.81 -0.99
CA PRO A 18 0.34 -9.25 -1.94
C PRO A 18 1.60 -10.10 -2.02
N LEU A 19 2.24 -10.15 -3.18
CA LEU A 19 3.50 -10.87 -3.38
C LEU A 19 4.57 -10.46 -2.35
N LEU A 20 4.59 -9.17 -1.99
CA LEU A 20 5.48 -8.60 -0.99
C LEU A 20 5.36 -9.27 0.39
N LEU A 21 4.16 -9.70 0.75
CA LEU A 21 3.85 -10.32 2.04
C LEU A 21 3.80 -11.84 1.98
N ARG A 22 3.97 -12.47 0.80
CA ARG A 22 3.98 -13.93 0.68
C ARG A 22 5.23 -14.52 1.31
N GLY A 23 5.06 -15.65 1.99
CA GLY A 23 6.15 -16.38 2.63
C GLY A 23 6.49 -15.91 4.05
N ILE A 24 5.75 -14.97 4.62
CA ILE A 24 5.84 -14.59 6.02
C ILE A 24 4.78 -15.37 6.80
N PRO A 25 5.15 -16.15 7.84
CA PRO A 25 4.21 -17.05 8.53
C PRO A 25 3.08 -16.36 9.29
N SER A 26 3.19 -15.07 9.58
CA SER A 26 2.27 -14.34 10.46
C SER A 26 1.81 -13.01 9.86
N ASN A 27 1.31 -13.05 8.62
CA ASN A 27 0.70 -11.86 8.02
C ASN A 27 -0.76 -11.74 8.41
N ASP A 28 -1.15 -10.56 8.86
CA ASP A 28 -2.54 -10.22 9.03
C ASP A 28 -3.16 -9.79 7.70
N ASN A 29 -4.28 -10.42 7.37
CA ASN A 29 -5.06 -10.07 6.20
C ASN A 29 -6.45 -9.63 6.65
N PHE A 30 -6.76 -8.35 6.45
CA PHE A 30 -8.05 -7.78 6.80
C PHE A 30 -8.94 -7.67 5.55
N TYR A 31 -9.96 -8.52 5.47
CA TYR A 31 -11.00 -8.43 4.47
C TYR A 31 -12.27 -7.86 5.09
N PRO A 32 -12.74 -6.68 4.68
CA PRO A 32 -14.07 -6.21 5.05
C PRO A 32 -15.11 -7.07 4.33
N SER A 33 -15.52 -8.17 4.95
CA SER A 33 -16.52 -9.10 4.40
C SER A 33 -17.93 -8.54 4.56
N LYS A 34 -18.74 -8.58 3.49
CA LYS A 34 -20.20 -8.41 3.59
C LYS A 34 -20.90 -9.66 4.13
N LYS A 35 -20.23 -10.80 4.11
CA LYS A 35 -20.79 -12.06 4.63
C LYS A 35 -20.64 -12.04 6.15
N ARG A 36 -21.74 -12.29 6.84
CA ARG A 36 -21.70 -12.54 8.28
C ARG A 36 -20.82 -13.77 8.50
N LEU A 37 -19.84 -13.65 9.37
CA LEU A 37 -19.07 -14.80 9.81
C LEU A 37 -20.04 -15.80 10.47
N PRO A 38 -19.76 -17.10 10.42
CA PRO A 38 -20.55 -18.10 11.14
C PRO A 38 -20.68 -17.70 12.61
N ARG A 39 -21.82 -18.04 13.21
CA ARG A 39 -22.03 -17.81 14.64
C ARG A 39 -20.95 -18.54 15.45
N THR A 40 -20.56 -17.97 16.56
CA THR A 40 -19.51 -18.52 17.44
C THR A 40 -19.79 -19.97 17.83
N GLU A 41 -21.08 -20.30 18.07
CA GLU A 41 -21.51 -21.64 18.39
C GLU A 41 -21.25 -22.64 17.25
N LEU A 42 -21.49 -22.22 16.00
CA LEU A 42 -21.19 -23.05 14.83
C LEU A 42 -19.68 -23.25 14.65
N LEU A 43 -18.89 -22.23 14.88
CA LEU A 43 -17.43 -22.33 14.82
C LEU A 43 -16.87 -23.26 15.90
N GLN A 44 -17.41 -23.21 17.12
CA GLN A 44 -17.05 -24.12 18.21
C GLN A 44 -17.45 -25.57 17.91
N LEU A 45 -18.66 -25.77 17.35
CA LEU A 45 -19.12 -27.09 16.93
C LEU A 45 -18.22 -27.67 15.82
N LEU A 46 -17.90 -26.88 14.82
CA LEU A 46 -16.99 -27.30 13.74
C LEU A 46 -15.57 -27.60 14.29
N LYS A 47 -15.08 -26.78 15.20
CA LYS A 47 -13.79 -27.03 15.87
C LYS A 47 -13.79 -28.37 16.60
N SER A 48 -14.84 -28.71 17.35
CA SER A 48 -14.94 -29.98 18.06
C SER A 48 -14.96 -31.20 17.14
N VAL A 49 -15.60 -31.08 15.96
CA VAL A 49 -15.66 -32.17 14.96
C VAL A 49 -14.29 -32.43 14.30
N TYR A 50 -13.45 -31.42 14.16
CA TYR A 50 -12.16 -31.55 13.45
C TYR A 50 -10.97 -31.81 14.38
N VAL A 51 -11.04 -31.43 15.65
CA VAL A 51 -9.99 -31.75 16.63
C VAL A 51 -9.78 -33.26 16.79
N ASP A 52 -10.86 -34.03 16.74
CA ASP A 52 -10.81 -35.50 16.87
C ASP A 52 -10.25 -36.22 15.64
N LYS A 53 -10.07 -35.51 14.51
CA LYS A 53 -9.62 -36.10 13.23
C LYS A 53 -8.18 -35.79 12.85
N SER A 54 -7.33 -35.36 13.78
CA SER A 54 -5.91 -34.98 13.55
C SER A 54 -5.67 -33.89 12.48
N GLU A 55 -6.68 -33.14 12.07
CA GLU A 55 -6.57 -32.04 11.11
C GLU A 55 -6.28 -30.73 11.85
N HIS A 56 -5.08 -30.61 12.40
CA HIS A 56 -4.63 -29.44 13.18
C HIS A 56 -4.69 -28.14 12.40
N ASP A 57 -4.44 -28.15 11.09
CA ASP A 57 -4.48 -26.95 10.25
C ASP A 57 -5.88 -26.37 10.13
N LEU A 58 -6.89 -27.22 10.03
CA LEU A 58 -8.30 -26.78 9.95
C LEU A 58 -8.80 -26.24 11.30
N ALA A 59 -8.38 -26.85 12.41
CA ALA A 59 -8.68 -26.37 13.75
C ALA A 59 -8.03 -25.01 14.03
N ASN A 60 -6.79 -24.81 13.63
CA ASN A 60 -6.07 -23.51 13.71
C ASN A 60 -6.74 -22.45 12.84
N MET A 61 -7.16 -22.79 11.64
CA MET A 61 -7.88 -21.88 10.75
C MET A 61 -9.23 -21.46 11.36
N MET A 62 -9.95 -22.37 12.00
CA MET A 62 -11.21 -22.05 12.70
C MET A 62 -10.99 -21.16 13.92
N GLU A 63 -9.89 -21.35 14.64
CA GLU A 63 -9.52 -20.47 15.76
C GLU A 63 -9.19 -19.05 15.30
N ILE A 64 -8.47 -18.90 14.21
CA ILE A 64 -8.21 -17.61 13.55
C ILE A 64 -9.54 -16.95 13.14
N ILE A 65 -10.49 -17.71 12.56
CA ILE A 65 -11.80 -17.20 12.16
C ILE A 65 -12.63 -16.80 13.39
N ALA A 66 -12.61 -17.58 14.46
CA ALA A 66 -13.33 -17.31 15.71
C ALA A 66 -12.80 -16.03 16.40
N ASN A 67 -11.48 -15.88 16.48
CA ASN A 67 -10.84 -14.68 17.04
C ASN A 67 -11.16 -13.43 16.21
N ARG A 68 -11.17 -13.55 14.88
CA ARG A 68 -11.62 -12.46 13.98
C ARG A 68 -13.12 -12.15 14.13
N SER A 69 -13.96 -13.14 14.42
CA SER A 69 -15.39 -12.93 14.69
C SER A 69 -15.59 -12.11 15.95
N MET A 70 -14.83 -12.38 17.01
CA MET A 70 -14.89 -11.61 18.26
C MET A 70 -14.41 -10.17 18.08
N MET A 71 -13.38 -9.94 17.27
CA MET A 71 -12.91 -8.60 16.95
C MET A 71 -13.92 -7.79 16.12
N ASN A 72 -14.74 -8.44 15.31
CA ASN A 72 -15.75 -7.78 14.46
C ASN A 72 -17.09 -7.53 15.17
N ASN A 73 -17.40 -8.20 16.27
CA ASN A 73 -18.66 -8.01 17.01
C ASN A 73 -18.72 -6.72 17.83
N GLY A 74 -17.62 -5.99 17.95
CA GLY A 74 -17.53 -4.68 18.63
C GLY A 74 -17.57 -3.45 17.72
N GLY A 75 -17.67 -3.60 16.41
CA GLY A 75 -17.53 -2.50 15.46
C GLY A 75 -18.68 -2.42 14.47
N THR A 76 -19.26 -1.24 14.37
CA THR A 76 -20.12 -0.78 13.27
C THR A 76 -19.63 -1.32 11.93
N SER A 77 -20.56 -1.72 11.06
CA SER A 77 -20.32 -2.08 9.65
C SER A 77 -19.36 -1.06 9.01
N MET A 78 -18.07 -1.42 8.96
CA MET A 78 -17.08 -0.56 8.32
C MET A 78 -17.40 -0.45 6.83
N SER A 79 -17.71 0.76 6.41
CA SER A 79 -17.81 1.12 4.99
C SER A 79 -16.57 0.60 4.25
N ARG A 80 -16.78 0.07 3.02
CA ARG A 80 -15.69 -0.32 2.09
C ARG A 80 -14.94 0.87 1.53
N LYS A 81 -15.15 2.07 2.02
CA LYS A 81 -14.43 3.26 1.57
C LYS A 81 -12.96 3.09 1.93
N ASN A 82 -12.08 3.35 0.98
CA ASN A 82 -10.63 3.30 1.16
C ASN A 82 -10.16 4.16 2.34
N SER A 83 -10.83 5.27 2.62
CA SER A 83 -10.59 6.09 3.80
C SER A 83 -10.81 5.36 5.13
N SER A 84 -11.81 4.45 5.18
CA SER A 84 -12.03 3.63 6.38
C SER A 84 -10.97 2.56 6.56
N LEU A 85 -10.46 1.98 5.45
CA LEU A 85 -9.34 1.05 5.47
C LEU A 85 -8.06 1.76 5.92
N ALA A 86 -7.80 2.96 5.40
CA ALA A 86 -6.66 3.78 5.79
C ALA A 86 -6.67 4.15 7.28
N TYR A 87 -7.83 4.55 7.80
CA TYR A 87 -7.99 4.79 9.23
C TYR A 87 -7.67 3.55 10.07
N LYS A 88 -8.20 2.39 9.66
CA LYS A 88 -7.92 1.10 10.32
C LYS A 88 -6.44 0.74 10.23
N ALA A 89 -5.80 0.93 9.07
CA ALA A 89 -4.36 0.73 8.92
C ALA A 89 -3.57 1.56 9.93
N GLY A 90 -3.89 2.85 10.08
CA GLY A 90 -3.26 3.71 11.07
C GLY A 90 -3.45 3.23 12.51
N LEU A 91 -4.66 2.75 12.85
CA LEU A 91 -4.92 2.18 14.17
C LEU A 91 -4.11 0.90 14.45
N GLU A 92 -3.90 0.05 13.45
CA GLU A 92 -3.10 -1.17 13.60
C GLU A 92 -1.60 -0.84 13.66
N LEU A 93 -1.11 0.02 12.75
CA LEU A 93 0.30 0.42 12.70
C LEU A 93 0.81 1.08 13.99
N LYS A 94 -0.03 1.85 14.68
CA LYS A 94 0.37 2.52 15.92
C LYS A 94 0.45 1.63 17.16
N LYS A 95 0.00 0.37 17.08
CA LYS A 95 0.09 -0.56 18.22
C LYS A 95 1.54 -0.93 18.48
N ILE A 96 1.95 -1.03 19.75
CA ILE A 96 3.32 -1.40 20.15
C ILE A 96 3.78 -2.70 19.51
N ASN A 97 2.89 -3.69 19.41
CA ASN A 97 3.14 -4.98 18.75
C ASN A 97 2.34 -5.12 17.46
N GLY A 98 2.01 -4.01 16.81
CA GLY A 98 1.29 -4.00 15.55
C GLY A 98 2.18 -4.23 14.35
N PRO A 99 1.57 -4.35 13.15
CA PRO A 99 2.33 -4.48 11.92
C PRO A 99 3.16 -3.22 11.66
N ARG A 100 4.30 -3.37 11.00
CA ARG A 100 5.17 -2.24 10.60
C ARG A 100 4.93 -1.79 9.17
N VAL A 101 4.28 -2.63 8.37
CA VAL A 101 3.95 -2.35 6.97
C VAL A 101 2.47 -2.61 6.75
N ALA A 102 1.76 -1.67 6.18
CA ALA A 102 0.38 -1.84 5.71
C ALA A 102 0.30 -1.55 4.20
N VAL A 103 -0.42 -2.39 3.49
CA VAL A 103 -0.62 -2.28 2.03
C VAL A 103 -2.10 -2.38 1.72
N PHE A 104 -2.59 -1.46 0.91
CA PHE A 104 -3.94 -1.51 0.34
C PHE A 104 -3.96 -0.86 -1.05
N GLU A 105 -4.95 -1.19 -1.84
CA GLU A 105 -5.09 -0.75 -3.21
C GLU A 105 -6.10 0.40 -3.31
N VAL A 106 -5.83 1.31 -4.23
CA VAL A 106 -6.70 2.45 -4.54
C VAL A 106 -6.96 2.45 -6.05
N ASP A 107 -8.20 2.11 -6.41
CA ASP A 107 -8.65 2.05 -7.80
C ASP A 107 -9.01 3.44 -8.36
N GLY A 108 -9.33 3.48 -9.65
CA GLY A 108 -9.96 4.63 -10.30
C GLY A 108 -9.02 5.55 -11.05
N PHE A 109 -7.70 5.26 -11.09
CA PHE A 109 -6.72 6.07 -11.82
C PHE A 109 -6.53 5.64 -13.29
N ASP A 110 -7.01 4.46 -13.66
CA ASP A 110 -6.91 3.94 -15.03
C ASP A 110 -8.05 4.44 -15.94
N THR A 111 -8.07 5.73 -16.20
CA THR A 111 -9.16 6.45 -16.85
C THR A 111 -8.98 6.50 -18.38
N HIS A 112 -9.45 5.48 -19.10
CA HIS A 112 -9.38 5.41 -20.56
C HIS A 112 -10.46 6.23 -21.29
N ALA A 113 -11.53 6.60 -20.59
CA ALA A 113 -12.60 7.40 -21.16
C ALA A 113 -13.15 8.38 -20.12
N ALA A 114 -13.66 9.53 -20.60
CA ALA A 114 -14.34 10.54 -19.78
C ALA A 114 -13.59 10.92 -18.49
N GLN A 115 -12.26 11.02 -18.57
CA GLN A 115 -11.38 11.29 -17.42
C GLN A 115 -11.76 12.59 -16.70
N GLY A 116 -12.26 13.57 -17.46
CA GLY A 116 -12.59 14.89 -16.94
C GLY A 116 -11.36 15.79 -16.75
N GLY A 117 -11.60 16.94 -16.15
CA GLY A 117 -10.57 17.91 -15.78
C GLY A 117 -10.61 18.16 -14.27
N VAL A 118 -10.85 19.42 -13.88
CA VAL A 118 -11.04 19.81 -12.47
C VAL A 118 -12.25 19.10 -11.84
N ASN A 119 -13.26 18.78 -12.65
CA ASN A 119 -14.39 17.93 -12.28
C ASN A 119 -14.35 16.68 -13.16
N GLY A 120 -14.54 15.50 -12.57
CA GLY A 120 -14.59 14.22 -13.27
C GLY A 120 -13.86 13.11 -12.52
N SER A 121 -13.87 11.92 -13.10
CA SER A 121 -13.41 10.69 -12.44
C SER A 121 -11.98 10.79 -11.91
N HIS A 122 -11.07 11.42 -12.62
CA HIS A 122 -9.69 11.57 -12.16
C HIS A 122 -9.59 12.53 -10.95
N SER A 123 -10.34 13.64 -10.99
CA SER A 123 -10.42 14.55 -9.84
C SER A 123 -11.02 13.85 -8.62
N ASP A 124 -12.06 13.04 -8.81
CA ASP A 124 -12.69 12.28 -7.73
C ASP A 124 -11.71 11.28 -7.10
N SER A 125 -10.88 10.62 -7.92
CA SER A 125 -9.81 9.71 -7.45
C SER A 125 -8.73 10.45 -6.64
N LEU A 126 -8.37 11.67 -7.04
CA LEU A 126 -7.41 12.49 -6.28
C LEU A 126 -8.02 12.98 -4.94
N ILE A 127 -9.30 13.34 -4.91
CA ILE A 127 -10.02 13.70 -3.68
C ILE A 127 -10.12 12.50 -2.74
N GLU A 128 -10.37 11.30 -3.30
CA GLU A 128 -10.38 10.07 -2.50
C GLU A 128 -8.98 9.81 -1.92
N MET A 129 -7.92 9.95 -2.70
CA MET A 129 -6.55 9.79 -2.23
C MET A 129 -6.20 10.77 -1.09
N ASP A 130 -6.60 12.04 -1.20
CA ASP A 130 -6.46 13.02 -0.10
C ASP A 130 -7.21 12.57 1.16
N SER A 131 -8.43 12.04 1.00
CA SER A 131 -9.22 11.49 2.10
C SER A 131 -8.57 10.27 2.75
N ILE A 132 -7.87 9.46 1.97
CA ILE A 132 -7.08 8.31 2.44
C ILE A 132 -5.92 8.78 3.30
N PHE A 133 -5.11 9.74 2.83
CA PHE A 133 -4.00 10.30 3.60
C PHE A 133 -4.48 10.90 4.91
N LYS A 134 -5.53 11.73 4.91
CA LYS A 134 -6.12 12.31 6.12
C LYS A 134 -6.63 11.26 7.11
N SER A 135 -7.24 10.19 6.60
CA SER A 135 -7.77 9.11 7.43
C SER A 135 -6.66 8.26 8.04
N LEU A 136 -5.59 8.01 7.29
CA LEU A 136 -4.41 7.32 7.77
C LEU A 136 -3.70 8.12 8.87
N GLU A 137 -3.48 9.42 8.66
CA GLU A 137 -2.93 10.35 9.65
C GLU A 137 -3.76 10.35 10.94
N LYS A 138 -5.09 10.47 10.81
CA LYS A 138 -6.00 10.38 11.96
C LYS A 138 -5.89 9.05 12.72
N GLY A 139 -5.71 7.93 12.00
CA GLY A 139 -5.53 6.62 12.60
C GLY A 139 -4.20 6.48 13.33
N LEU A 140 -3.12 6.97 12.75
CA LEU A 140 -1.76 6.96 13.30
C LEU A 140 -1.62 7.90 14.51
N GLY A 141 -2.27 9.07 14.49
CA GLY A 141 -2.04 10.10 15.50
C GLY A 141 -0.59 10.56 15.50
N SER A 142 0.07 10.59 16.67
CA SER A 142 1.48 11.00 16.80
C SER A 142 2.46 10.11 16.02
N GLU A 143 2.10 8.86 15.75
CA GLU A 143 2.99 7.94 15.02
C GLU A 143 3.18 8.31 13.54
N ILE A 144 2.43 9.30 13.02
CA ILE A 144 2.69 9.88 11.70
C ILE A 144 4.11 10.45 11.59
N GLU A 145 4.69 10.93 12.67
CA GLU A 145 6.05 11.47 12.70
C GLU A 145 7.11 10.40 12.42
N ASN A 146 6.82 9.15 12.76
CA ASN A 146 7.69 7.99 12.54
C ASN A 146 7.27 7.15 11.33
N THR A 147 6.33 7.67 10.52
CA THR A 147 5.73 6.94 9.40
C THR A 147 6.16 7.54 8.07
N LEU A 148 6.35 6.69 7.09
CA LEU A 148 6.45 7.04 5.69
C LEU A 148 5.31 6.38 4.92
N VAL A 149 4.55 7.18 4.21
CA VAL A 149 3.51 6.74 3.27
C VAL A 149 4.01 7.01 1.86
N LEU A 150 3.90 6.05 0.97
CA LEU A 150 4.23 6.23 -0.44
C LEU A 150 3.27 5.45 -1.34
N THR A 151 3.02 6.00 -2.52
CA THR A 151 2.23 5.33 -3.55
C THR A 151 3.13 4.58 -4.52
N LEU A 152 2.61 3.47 -5.04
CA LEU A 152 3.20 2.71 -6.14
C LEU A 152 2.21 2.67 -7.28
N THR A 153 2.72 2.81 -8.50
CA THR A 153 1.92 2.72 -9.72
C THR A 153 2.57 1.74 -10.70
N GLU A 154 1.78 1.06 -11.51
CA GLU A 154 2.26 0.13 -12.53
C GLU A 154 2.76 0.87 -13.77
N PHE A 155 2.10 1.99 -14.12
CA PHE A 155 2.37 2.78 -15.33
C PHE A 155 2.01 4.25 -15.09
N GLY A 156 2.44 5.11 -16.01
CA GLY A 156 1.97 6.49 -16.14
C GLY A 156 0.80 6.60 -17.10
N ARG A 157 0.45 7.83 -17.46
CA ARG A 157 -0.59 8.12 -18.46
C ARG A 157 -0.01 8.94 -19.60
N THR A 158 -0.54 8.76 -20.82
CA THR A 158 -0.11 9.55 -21.96
C THR A 158 -0.39 11.04 -21.73
N ILE A 159 0.49 11.90 -22.28
CA ILE A 159 0.33 13.34 -22.18
C ILE A 159 -0.88 13.83 -22.96
N LYS A 160 -1.17 13.20 -24.09
CA LYS A 160 -2.30 13.57 -24.94
C LYS A 160 -3.55 12.82 -24.54
N GLN A 161 -4.66 13.54 -24.50
CA GLN A 161 -5.99 12.96 -24.39
C GLN A 161 -6.30 12.09 -25.63
N ASN A 162 -6.93 10.94 -25.41
CA ASN A 162 -7.40 10.04 -26.46
C ASN A 162 -8.78 10.44 -27.01
N GLY A 163 -9.27 9.70 -28.02
CA GLY A 163 -10.58 9.94 -28.63
C GLY A 163 -11.77 9.74 -27.68
N GLY A 164 -11.61 9.00 -26.61
CA GLY A 164 -12.61 8.75 -25.56
C GLY A 164 -12.63 9.80 -24.45
N ARG A 165 -11.85 10.87 -24.57
CA ARG A 165 -11.65 11.89 -23.54
C ARG A 165 -11.02 11.35 -22.25
N GLY A 166 -10.21 10.32 -22.36
CA GLY A 166 -9.35 9.77 -21.32
C GLY A 166 -7.89 9.81 -21.77
N THR A 167 -7.08 8.96 -21.19
CA THR A 167 -5.67 8.78 -21.55
C THR A 167 -5.36 7.31 -21.67
N GLU A 168 -4.31 6.97 -22.41
CA GLU A 168 -3.79 5.61 -22.47
C GLU A 168 -2.68 5.40 -21.43
N HIS A 169 -2.22 4.16 -21.25
CA HIS A 169 -1.03 3.89 -20.46
C HIS A 169 0.17 4.62 -21.04
N GLY A 170 0.97 5.23 -20.18
CA GLY A 170 2.18 5.96 -20.50
C GLY A 170 3.37 5.49 -19.68
N TYR A 171 4.55 6.05 -19.94
CA TYR A 171 5.80 5.61 -19.36
C TYR A 171 6.09 6.27 -17.99
N GLY A 172 6.30 7.59 -17.97
CA GLY A 172 6.61 8.32 -16.73
C GLY A 172 5.37 8.54 -15.85
N SER A 173 5.58 8.50 -14.55
CA SER A 173 4.53 8.68 -13.54
C SER A 173 5.00 9.56 -12.38
N ALA A 174 4.21 9.64 -11.32
CA ALA A 174 4.53 10.35 -10.09
C ALA A 174 4.34 9.44 -8.89
N ILE A 175 5.20 9.62 -7.87
CA ILE A 175 5.07 8.97 -6.56
C ILE A 175 4.65 10.07 -5.57
N PHE A 176 3.52 9.87 -4.89
CA PHE A 176 3.12 10.70 -3.78
C PHE A 176 3.69 10.13 -2.48
N MET A 177 4.23 11.02 -1.66
CA MET A 177 4.80 10.67 -0.37
C MET A 177 4.25 11.58 0.71
N ALA A 178 4.00 11.01 1.90
CA ALA A 178 3.56 11.72 3.09
C ALA A 178 4.16 11.10 4.36
N GLY A 179 4.09 11.82 5.47
CA GLY A 179 4.56 11.35 6.77
C GLY A 179 5.75 12.12 7.32
N GLY A 180 5.97 11.98 8.60
CA GLY A 180 6.96 12.75 9.34
C GLY A 180 8.41 12.43 9.00
N LEU A 181 8.67 11.28 8.38
CA LEU A 181 10.01 10.91 7.91
C LEU A 181 10.45 11.64 6.63
N LEU A 182 9.57 12.40 5.98
CA LEU A 182 9.97 13.26 4.86
C LEU A 182 10.82 14.43 5.36
N LYS A 183 11.90 14.72 4.64
CA LYS A 183 12.82 15.83 4.97
C LYS A 183 12.14 17.19 4.85
N LYS A 184 11.31 17.36 3.82
CA LYS A 184 10.52 18.57 3.57
C LYS A 184 9.39 18.30 2.58
N SER A 185 8.37 19.17 2.63
CA SER A 185 7.32 19.20 1.60
C SER A 185 7.86 19.88 0.34
N GLN A 186 7.93 19.16 -0.76
CA GLN A 186 8.45 19.65 -2.05
C GLN A 186 8.03 18.76 -3.21
N VAL A 187 8.12 19.29 -4.42
CA VAL A 187 8.18 18.48 -5.63
C VAL A 187 9.66 18.17 -5.91
N TYR A 188 10.01 16.88 -5.82
CA TYR A 188 11.34 16.39 -6.18
C TYR A 188 11.29 15.86 -7.61
N THR A 189 11.99 16.47 -8.51
CA THR A 189 11.95 16.11 -9.93
C THR A 189 13.24 16.51 -10.64
N ASP A 190 13.60 15.73 -11.64
CA ASP A 190 14.47 16.09 -12.74
C ASP A 190 13.57 16.25 -13.98
N TRP A 191 12.97 17.45 -14.12
CA TRP A 191 11.90 17.66 -15.08
C TRP A 191 12.38 17.61 -16.53
N PRO A 192 11.96 16.65 -17.35
CA PRO A 192 12.47 16.45 -18.71
C PRO A 192 11.85 17.42 -19.73
N GLY A 193 10.73 18.04 -19.40
CA GLY A 193 9.94 18.86 -20.32
C GLY A 193 8.84 18.07 -21.05
N LEU A 194 8.05 18.78 -21.88
CA LEU A 194 6.91 18.22 -22.61
C LEU A 194 7.01 18.45 -24.14
N LYS A 195 8.13 18.96 -24.64
CA LYS A 195 8.33 19.06 -26.09
C LYS A 195 8.54 17.65 -26.66
N ARG A 196 8.09 17.43 -27.89
CA ARG A 196 8.15 16.10 -28.54
C ARG A 196 9.51 15.39 -28.40
N LYS A 197 10.62 16.14 -28.51
CA LYS A 197 11.96 15.61 -28.37
C LYS A 197 12.37 15.24 -26.92
N GLU A 198 11.61 15.73 -25.95
CA GLU A 198 11.84 15.52 -24.52
C GLU A 198 10.98 14.37 -23.98
N LEU A 199 10.05 13.87 -24.80
CA LEU A 199 9.16 12.78 -24.47
C LEU A 199 9.79 11.43 -24.79
N PHE A 200 9.46 10.44 -23.98
CA PHE A 200 9.74 9.04 -24.29
C PHE A 200 8.96 8.64 -25.54
N GLU A 201 9.65 8.17 -26.55
CA GLU A 201 9.11 7.85 -27.90
C GLU A 201 8.29 8.98 -28.54
N GLY A 202 8.53 10.24 -28.14
CA GLY A 202 7.80 11.40 -28.62
C GLY A 202 6.30 11.44 -28.22
N ARG A 203 5.90 10.65 -27.24
CA ARG A 203 4.51 10.43 -26.81
C ARG A 203 4.31 10.61 -25.30
N ASP A 204 5.13 9.95 -24.49
CA ASP A 204 4.89 9.82 -23.05
C ASP A 204 5.84 10.70 -22.24
N LEU A 205 5.47 11.02 -20.99
CA LEU A 205 6.40 11.63 -20.07
C LEU A 205 7.62 10.72 -19.89
N ASN A 206 8.81 11.28 -20.02
CA ASN A 206 10.04 10.53 -19.82
C ASN A 206 10.26 10.26 -18.32
N SER A 207 10.76 9.09 -17.99
CA SER A 207 11.15 8.74 -16.62
C SER A 207 12.61 9.15 -16.40
N THR A 208 12.85 10.09 -15.51
CA THR A 208 14.18 10.63 -15.18
C THR A 208 14.71 10.13 -13.84
N ILE A 209 13.83 9.56 -13.01
CA ILE A 209 14.16 8.98 -11.71
C ILE A 209 13.60 7.56 -11.68
N ASP A 210 14.46 6.58 -11.43
CA ASP A 210 14.01 5.20 -11.24
C ASP A 210 13.21 5.09 -9.93
N ALA A 211 11.94 4.69 -10.03
CA ALA A 211 11.06 4.49 -8.88
C ALA A 211 11.64 3.53 -7.84
N ARG A 212 12.40 2.52 -8.29
CA ARG A 212 13.08 1.56 -7.40
C ARG A 212 14.11 2.23 -6.52
N SER A 213 14.78 3.30 -7.00
CA SER A 213 15.70 4.13 -6.20
C SER A 213 14.98 4.81 -5.04
N VAL A 214 13.75 5.30 -5.27
CA VAL A 214 12.91 5.89 -4.21
C VAL A 214 12.51 4.81 -3.20
N TYR A 215 12.05 3.66 -3.66
CA TYR A 215 11.60 2.56 -2.79
C TYR A 215 12.75 1.96 -1.98
N ALA A 216 13.93 1.75 -2.60
CA ALA A 216 15.11 1.27 -1.90
C ALA A 216 15.57 2.26 -0.82
N SER A 217 15.55 3.55 -1.11
CA SER A 217 15.90 4.60 -0.16
C SER A 217 14.90 4.70 0.99
N ALA A 218 13.59 4.57 0.69
CA ALA A 218 12.55 4.50 1.69
C ALA A 218 12.73 3.29 2.63
N MET A 219 12.99 2.10 2.07
CA MET A 219 13.25 0.89 2.85
C MET A 219 14.50 1.06 3.74
N SER A 220 15.57 1.64 3.20
CA SER A 220 16.80 1.91 3.94
C SER A 220 16.54 2.80 5.15
N THR A 221 15.82 3.90 4.94
CA THR A 221 15.52 4.88 5.99
C THR A 221 14.56 4.31 7.06
N VAL A 222 13.45 3.70 6.64
CA VAL A 222 12.40 3.25 7.57
C VAL A 222 12.85 2.05 8.42
N PHE A 223 13.67 1.16 7.86
CA PHE A 223 14.05 -0.09 8.53
C PHE A 223 15.51 -0.12 8.99
N ASP A 224 16.23 0.99 8.84
CA ASP A 224 17.66 1.09 9.17
C ASP A 224 18.49 -0.05 8.53
N ILE A 225 18.24 -0.30 7.24
CA ILE A 225 18.93 -1.36 6.48
C ILE A 225 19.89 -0.70 5.51
N ASP A 226 21.10 -1.22 5.42
CA ASP A 226 22.09 -0.76 4.45
C ASP A 226 21.54 -0.76 3.03
N PHE A 227 21.68 0.37 2.33
CA PHE A 227 21.13 0.55 0.98
C PHE A 227 21.69 -0.47 -0.03
N LYS A 228 22.99 -0.79 0.05
CA LYS A 228 23.62 -1.77 -0.84
C LYS A 228 23.08 -3.17 -0.60
N ARG A 229 22.73 -3.49 0.65
CA ARG A 229 22.07 -4.75 0.99
C ARG A 229 20.69 -4.83 0.35
N ILE A 230 19.89 -3.77 0.43
CA ILE A 230 18.57 -3.69 -0.24
C ILE A 230 18.73 -3.83 -1.75
N GLN A 231 19.65 -3.08 -2.33
CA GLN A 231 19.97 -3.13 -3.76
C GLN A 231 20.30 -4.56 -4.21
N LYS A 232 21.13 -5.28 -3.45
CA LYS A 232 21.54 -6.64 -3.78
C LYS A 232 20.43 -7.67 -3.57
N GLU A 233 19.72 -7.61 -2.44
CA GLU A 233 18.81 -8.69 -2.01
C GLU A 233 17.38 -8.51 -2.52
N VAL A 234 16.93 -7.25 -2.72
CA VAL A 234 15.58 -6.91 -3.17
C VAL A 234 15.54 -6.61 -4.66
N PHE A 235 16.54 -5.89 -5.18
CA PHE A 235 16.60 -5.44 -6.55
C PHE A 235 17.69 -6.14 -7.37
N TRP A 236 18.11 -7.33 -6.96
CA TRP A 236 19.02 -8.25 -7.68
C TRP A 236 20.35 -7.63 -8.12
N GLY A 237 20.79 -6.56 -7.45
CA GLY A 237 22.05 -5.88 -7.75
C GLY A 237 21.95 -4.82 -8.84
N ASP A 238 20.77 -4.48 -9.31
CA ASP A 238 20.57 -3.37 -10.24
C ASP A 238 21.16 -2.06 -9.69
N GLU A 239 21.77 -1.27 -10.55
CA GLU A 239 22.30 0.04 -10.15
C GLU A 239 21.18 1.01 -9.81
N LEU A 240 21.04 1.34 -8.53
CA LEU A 240 20.04 2.27 -8.01
C LEU A 240 20.75 3.47 -7.33
N GLN A 241 20.10 4.63 -7.41
CA GLN A 241 20.56 5.82 -6.74
C GLN A 241 20.06 5.84 -5.29
N ASN A 242 20.96 6.03 -4.32
CA ASN A 242 20.55 6.30 -2.94
C ASN A 242 20.05 7.74 -2.83
N LEU A 243 18.77 7.91 -2.51
CA LEU A 243 18.08 9.19 -2.36
C LEU A 243 17.74 9.49 -0.89
N SER A 244 18.20 8.70 0.06
CA SER A 244 17.84 8.83 1.48
C SER A 244 18.09 10.24 2.00
N ASP A 245 19.29 10.77 1.83
CA ASP A 245 19.67 12.11 2.29
C ASP A 245 18.89 13.25 1.60
N LYS A 246 18.37 13.01 0.40
CA LYS A 246 17.63 14.02 -0.36
C LYS A 246 16.17 14.07 0.04
N LEU A 247 15.55 12.91 0.32
CA LEU A 247 14.11 12.76 0.49
C LEU A 247 13.70 12.64 1.95
N PHE A 248 14.52 12.02 2.81
CA PHE A 248 14.12 11.61 4.14
C PHE A 248 14.96 12.28 5.24
N LYS A 249 14.40 12.29 6.45
CA LYS A 249 15.15 12.60 7.66
C LYS A 249 15.98 11.36 8.01
N VAL A 250 17.28 11.52 8.02
CA VAL A 250 18.28 10.48 8.36
C VAL A 250 18.81 10.77 9.75
#